data_0fda48eb21537cd63f9cecafa89f476b
#
_entry.id   0fda48eb21537cd63f9cecafa89f476b
#
_cell.length_a   1.000
_cell.length_b   1.000
_cell.length_c   1.000
_cell.angle_alpha   90.00
_cell.angle_beta   90.00
_cell.angle_gamma   90.00
#
_symmetry.space_group_name_H-M   'P 1'
#
loop_
_entity.id
_entity.type
_entity.pdbx_description
1 polymer ?
#
loop_
_entity_poly.entity_id
_entity_poly.type
_entity_poly.pdbx_seq_one_letter_code
_entity_poly.pdbx_strand_id
1 'polypeptide(L)'
;MEKSITNHATYRFSQPLLTAGVFLLPALALLLPSGYSYGAVVLLIGAIAWAIEARTAAPAAPVPGLVRLLVAVMIAYALVWIGDAAWRGEGLREFDRPSRFLFAAFCLVALARSRVRVTALWAGIAVGGIGTGGFAVWQKIFEGAGRASGVMQTILYGNLSMLLGLMSLAGLLW
;
A
#
# COMPACT_ATOMS: atom_id res chain seq x y z
N MET A 1 20.73 -38.37 5.77
CA MET A 1 20.89 -36.99 6.27
C MET A 1 21.03 -36.10 5.06
N GLU A 2 19.89 -35.79 4.43
CA GLU A 2 19.82 -35.11 3.15
C GLU A 2 19.73 -33.59 3.45
N LYS A 3 20.82 -32.86 3.13
CA LYS A 3 20.85 -31.42 3.19
C LYS A 3 19.85 -30.88 2.16
N SER A 4 18.65 -30.55 2.62
CA SER A 4 17.71 -29.70 1.88
C SER A 4 18.43 -28.37 1.59
N ILE A 5 19.05 -28.31 0.41
CA ILE A 5 19.54 -27.05 -0.15
C ILE A 5 18.27 -26.29 -0.56
N THR A 6 17.68 -25.57 0.39
CA THR A 6 16.64 -24.57 0.09
C THR A 6 17.32 -23.49 -0.76
N ASN A 7 17.16 -23.60 -2.07
CA ASN A 7 17.50 -22.57 -3.03
C ASN A 7 16.63 -21.36 -2.71
N HIS A 8 17.10 -20.54 -1.79
CA HIS A 8 16.51 -19.24 -1.51
C HIS A 8 16.82 -18.34 -2.72
N ALA A 9 15.90 -18.29 -3.66
CA ALA A 9 15.90 -17.20 -4.64
C ALA A 9 15.97 -15.89 -3.85
N THR A 10 17.15 -15.29 -3.85
CA THR A 10 17.42 -14.12 -3.03
C THR A 10 16.87 -12.92 -3.80
N TYR A 11 15.66 -12.48 -3.50
CA TYR A 11 15.08 -11.23 -3.97
C TYR A 11 15.83 -10.07 -3.32
N ARG A 12 17.02 -9.80 -3.86
CA ARG A 12 18.04 -8.97 -3.21
C ARG A 12 17.69 -7.49 -3.19
N PHE A 13 17.06 -7.02 -4.25
CA PHE A 13 16.69 -5.60 -4.42
C PHE A 13 15.20 -5.34 -4.18
N SER A 14 14.33 -6.24 -4.59
CA SER A 14 12.88 -6.07 -4.47
C SER A 14 12.39 -6.14 -3.03
N GLN A 15 12.93 -7.02 -2.21
CA GLN A 15 12.48 -7.21 -0.83
C GLN A 15 12.63 -5.97 0.06
N PRO A 16 13.78 -5.25 0.08
CA PRO A 16 13.89 -4.02 0.86
C PRO A 16 12.98 -2.91 0.32
N LEU A 17 12.83 -2.78 -1.00
CA LEU A 17 11.92 -1.79 -1.60
C LEU A 17 10.46 -2.06 -1.26
N LEU A 18 10.00 -3.31 -1.37
CA LEU A 18 8.65 -3.69 -0.99
C LEU A 18 8.41 -3.46 0.51
N THR A 19 9.38 -3.78 1.36
CA THR A 19 9.30 -3.56 2.80
C THR A 19 9.23 -2.07 3.13
N ALA A 20 10.06 -1.25 2.47
CA ALA A 20 10.04 0.20 2.62
C ALA A 20 8.71 0.80 2.13
N GLY A 21 8.19 0.34 0.98
CA GLY A 21 6.91 0.81 0.45
C GLY A 21 5.74 0.47 1.37
N VAL A 22 5.71 -0.74 1.94
CA VAL A 22 4.70 -1.17 2.91
C VAL A 22 4.74 -0.33 4.20
N PHE A 23 5.93 0.08 4.64
CA PHE A 23 6.10 1.00 5.77
C PHE A 23 5.67 2.43 5.42
N LEU A 24 6.18 2.97 4.31
CA LEU A 24 5.99 4.37 3.93
C LEU A 24 4.55 4.69 3.56
N LEU A 25 3.82 3.75 2.96
CA LEU A 25 2.45 3.97 2.52
C LEU A 25 1.55 4.43 3.69
N PRO A 26 1.39 3.68 4.79
CA PRO A 26 0.59 4.14 5.93
C PRO A 26 1.28 5.25 6.73
N ALA A 27 2.61 5.27 6.82
CA ALA A 27 3.35 6.28 7.58
C ALA A 27 3.17 7.69 7.03
N LEU A 28 3.16 7.85 5.70
CA LEU A 28 3.08 9.15 5.04
C LEU A 28 1.67 9.53 4.58
N ALA A 29 0.72 8.59 4.61
CA ALA A 29 -0.60 8.76 3.98
C ALA A 29 -1.32 10.04 4.38
N LEU A 30 -1.23 10.44 5.66
CA LEU A 30 -1.93 11.61 6.21
C LEU A 30 -0.99 12.72 6.68
N LEU A 31 0.33 12.51 6.67
CA LEU A 31 1.32 13.50 7.13
C LEU A 31 1.69 14.51 6.05
N LEU A 32 1.66 14.08 4.79
CA LEU A 32 2.07 14.91 3.67
C LEU A 32 0.94 15.05 2.64
N PRO A 33 0.87 16.18 1.92
CA PRO A 33 0.01 16.29 0.75
C PRO A 33 0.35 15.18 -0.24
N SER A 34 -0.63 14.36 -0.61
CA SER A 34 -0.42 13.18 -1.46
C SER A 34 0.61 12.16 -0.92
N GLY A 35 0.81 12.09 0.40
CA GLY A 35 1.81 11.22 1.05
C GLY A 35 1.64 9.74 0.69
N TYR A 36 0.41 9.27 0.46
CA TYR A 36 0.14 7.92 -0.01
C TYR A 36 0.79 7.62 -1.37
N SER A 37 0.96 8.64 -2.23
CA SER A 37 1.57 8.45 -3.56
C SER A 37 3.05 8.08 -3.47
N TYR A 38 3.79 8.65 -2.51
CA TYR A 38 5.20 8.31 -2.32
C TYR A 38 5.38 6.84 -1.92
N GLY A 39 4.59 6.36 -0.96
CA GLY A 39 4.59 4.96 -0.57
C GLY A 39 4.18 4.03 -1.71
N ALA A 40 3.14 4.41 -2.48
CA ALA A 40 2.67 3.65 -3.64
C ALA A 40 3.73 3.57 -4.76
N VAL A 41 4.45 4.65 -5.05
CA VAL A 41 5.54 4.65 -6.04
C VAL A 41 6.67 3.73 -5.62
N VAL A 42 7.11 3.79 -4.36
CA VAL A 42 8.15 2.89 -3.84
C VAL A 42 7.70 1.43 -3.92
N LEU A 43 6.44 1.15 -3.57
CA LEU A 43 5.84 -0.18 -3.70
C LEU A 43 5.83 -0.66 -5.16
N LEU A 44 5.45 0.20 -6.09
CA LEU A 44 5.40 -0.13 -7.52
C LEU A 44 6.81 -0.43 -8.07
N ILE A 45 7.81 0.39 -7.71
CA ILE A 45 9.22 0.15 -8.08
C ILE A 45 9.68 -1.19 -7.51
N GLY A 46 9.36 -1.49 -6.24
CA GLY A 46 9.65 -2.78 -5.62
C GLY A 46 8.97 -3.94 -6.32
N ALA A 47 7.71 -3.79 -6.76
CA ALA A 47 6.99 -4.81 -7.50
C ALA A 47 7.57 -5.04 -8.92
N ILE A 48 8.01 -3.98 -9.59
CA ILE A 48 8.72 -4.10 -10.89
C ILE A 48 10.06 -4.81 -10.70
N ALA A 49 10.85 -4.42 -9.70
CA ALA A 49 12.10 -5.10 -9.37
C ALA A 49 11.87 -6.59 -9.07
N TRP A 50 10.82 -6.91 -8.28
CA TRP A 50 10.43 -8.29 -8.03
C TRP A 50 10.07 -9.03 -9.33
N ALA A 51 9.32 -8.43 -10.24
CA ALA A 51 8.95 -9.07 -11.50
C ALA A 51 10.17 -9.35 -12.40
N ILE A 52 11.19 -8.50 -12.37
CA ILE A 52 12.46 -8.70 -13.08
C ILE A 52 13.24 -9.86 -12.44
N GLU A 53 13.42 -9.85 -11.12
CA GLU A 53 14.12 -10.89 -10.37
C GLU A 53 13.40 -12.25 -10.50
N ALA A 54 12.07 -12.27 -10.51
CA ALA A 54 11.26 -13.48 -10.63
C ALA A 54 11.42 -14.20 -11.99
N ARG A 55 11.86 -13.50 -13.04
CA ARG A 55 12.14 -14.13 -14.35
C ARG A 55 13.32 -15.08 -14.33
N THR A 56 14.27 -14.85 -13.43
CA THR A 56 15.50 -15.63 -13.29
C THR A 56 15.47 -16.57 -12.07
N ALA A 57 14.44 -16.42 -11.23
CA ALA A 57 14.28 -17.21 -10.02
C ALA A 57 13.56 -18.54 -10.29
N ALA A 58 13.81 -19.53 -9.42
CA ALA A 58 13.06 -20.79 -9.43
C ALA A 58 11.54 -20.53 -9.26
N PRO A 59 10.67 -21.44 -9.74
CA PRO A 59 9.23 -21.29 -9.65
C PRO A 59 8.79 -20.99 -8.21
N ALA A 60 8.18 -19.83 -8.01
CA ALA A 60 7.69 -19.41 -6.70
C ALA A 60 6.45 -20.23 -6.30
N ALA A 61 6.22 -20.35 -5.01
CA ALA A 61 5.00 -20.97 -4.47
C ALA A 61 3.74 -20.37 -5.07
N PRO A 62 2.65 -21.14 -5.22
CA PRO A 62 1.40 -20.63 -5.77
C PRO A 62 0.83 -19.52 -4.90
N VAL A 63 0.24 -18.52 -5.53
CA VAL A 63 -0.43 -17.41 -4.83
C VAL A 63 -1.62 -17.96 -4.04
N PRO A 64 -1.79 -17.59 -2.76
CA PRO A 64 -2.94 -18.01 -1.95
C PRO A 64 -4.27 -17.70 -2.63
N GLY A 65 -5.28 -18.59 -2.44
CA GLY A 65 -6.58 -18.46 -3.09
C GLY A 65 -7.28 -17.13 -2.82
N LEU A 66 -7.22 -16.64 -1.58
CA LEU A 66 -7.77 -15.34 -1.20
C LEU A 66 -7.13 -14.19 -1.97
N VAL A 67 -5.80 -14.21 -2.12
CA VAL A 67 -5.09 -13.16 -2.87
C VAL A 67 -5.48 -13.19 -4.33
N ARG A 68 -5.61 -14.39 -4.94
CA ARG A 68 -6.11 -14.53 -6.32
C ARG A 68 -7.50 -13.96 -6.49
N LEU A 69 -8.39 -14.22 -5.53
CA LEU A 69 -9.75 -13.67 -5.53
C LEU A 69 -9.72 -12.13 -5.46
N LEU A 70 -8.95 -11.56 -4.54
CA LEU A 70 -8.81 -10.11 -4.40
C LEU A 70 -8.27 -9.47 -5.67
N VAL A 71 -7.23 -10.04 -6.27
CA VAL A 71 -6.66 -9.58 -7.55
C VAL A 71 -7.70 -9.65 -8.66
N ALA A 72 -8.47 -10.75 -8.75
CA ALA A 72 -9.53 -10.89 -9.76
C ALA A 72 -10.62 -9.82 -9.59
N VAL A 73 -11.05 -9.56 -8.36
CA VAL A 73 -12.03 -8.51 -8.05
C VAL A 73 -11.50 -7.12 -8.43
N MET A 74 -10.25 -6.82 -8.10
CA MET A 74 -9.63 -5.52 -8.45
C MET A 74 -9.53 -5.32 -9.96
N ILE A 75 -9.14 -6.37 -10.69
CA ILE A 75 -9.07 -6.33 -12.16
C ILE A 75 -10.48 -6.18 -12.74
N ALA A 76 -11.46 -6.97 -12.28
CA ALA A 76 -12.84 -6.88 -12.75
C ALA A 76 -13.42 -5.48 -12.53
N TYR A 77 -13.19 -4.89 -11.35
CA TYR A 77 -13.61 -3.52 -11.04
C TYR A 77 -12.98 -2.51 -12.00
N ALA A 78 -11.67 -2.61 -12.22
CA ALA A 78 -10.95 -1.73 -13.15
C ALA A 78 -11.49 -1.85 -14.59
N LEU A 79 -11.75 -3.09 -15.05
CA LEU A 79 -12.28 -3.34 -16.39
C LEU A 79 -13.70 -2.78 -16.58
N VAL A 80 -14.59 -2.94 -15.59
CA VAL A 80 -15.94 -2.38 -15.62
C VAL A 80 -15.88 -0.85 -15.71
N TRP A 81 -15.02 -0.22 -14.91
CA TRP A 81 -14.86 1.25 -14.95
C TRP A 81 -14.30 1.73 -16.28
N ILE A 82 -13.25 1.07 -16.80
CA ILE A 82 -12.66 1.39 -18.11
C ILE A 82 -13.71 1.23 -19.22
N GLY A 83 -14.50 0.16 -19.16
CA GLY A 83 -15.57 -0.09 -20.10
C GLY A 83 -16.67 0.99 -20.08
N ASP A 84 -17.07 1.41 -18.89
CA ASP A 84 -18.06 2.49 -18.72
C ASP A 84 -17.52 3.84 -19.22
N ALA A 85 -16.29 4.19 -18.87
CA ALA A 85 -15.64 5.42 -19.35
C ALA A 85 -15.46 5.43 -20.89
N ALA A 86 -15.10 4.28 -21.47
CA ALA A 86 -15.00 4.14 -22.93
C ALA A 86 -16.36 4.26 -23.62
N TRP A 87 -17.41 3.66 -23.02
CA TRP A 87 -18.77 3.75 -23.55
C TRP A 87 -19.31 5.19 -23.56
N ARG A 88 -18.99 5.97 -22.53
CA ARG A 88 -19.37 7.38 -22.42
C ARG A 88 -18.52 8.32 -23.27
N GLY A 89 -17.45 7.84 -23.88
CA GLY A 89 -16.50 8.66 -24.63
C GLY A 89 -15.74 9.65 -23.75
N GLU A 90 -15.55 9.32 -22.47
CA GLU A 90 -14.84 10.17 -21.52
C GLU A 90 -13.34 10.23 -21.85
N GLY A 91 -12.71 11.37 -21.54
CA GLY A 91 -11.30 11.60 -21.86
C GLY A 91 -10.34 10.74 -21.04
N LEU A 92 -9.06 10.70 -21.46
CA LEU A 92 -7.99 9.88 -20.83
C LEU A 92 -7.83 10.11 -19.32
N ARG A 93 -8.30 11.23 -18.76
CA ARG A 93 -8.26 11.52 -17.33
C ARG A 93 -9.04 10.53 -16.47
N GLU A 94 -10.13 9.96 -17.00
CA GLU A 94 -10.94 9.01 -16.24
C GLU A 94 -10.28 7.63 -16.14
N PHE A 95 -9.29 7.34 -16.96
CA PHE A 95 -8.49 6.10 -16.86
C PHE A 95 -7.47 6.13 -15.71
N ASP A 96 -7.16 7.29 -15.12
CA ASP A 96 -6.24 7.38 -13.97
C ASP A 96 -6.77 6.60 -12.76
N ARG A 97 -8.06 6.70 -12.46
CA ARG A 97 -8.66 6.03 -11.31
C ARG A 97 -8.62 4.50 -11.40
N PRO A 98 -9.10 3.86 -12.49
CA PRO A 98 -9.06 2.41 -12.61
C PRO A 98 -7.64 1.85 -12.76
N SER A 99 -6.70 2.60 -13.35
CA SER A 99 -5.30 2.15 -13.46
C SER A 99 -4.65 1.93 -12.08
N ARG A 100 -5.03 2.69 -11.08
CA ARG A 100 -4.53 2.52 -9.69
C ARG A 100 -4.89 1.15 -9.11
N PHE A 101 -6.06 0.60 -9.45
CA PHE A 101 -6.45 -0.75 -9.04
C PHE A 101 -5.61 -1.83 -9.72
N LEU A 102 -5.24 -1.62 -10.99
CA LEU A 102 -4.34 -2.54 -11.70
C LEU A 102 -2.94 -2.53 -11.08
N PHE A 103 -2.41 -1.34 -10.76
CA PHE A 103 -1.12 -1.23 -10.05
C PHE A 103 -1.17 -1.84 -8.66
N ALA A 104 -2.26 -1.62 -7.92
CA ALA A 104 -2.44 -2.22 -6.60
C ALA A 104 -2.55 -3.75 -6.68
N ALA A 105 -3.26 -4.30 -7.68
CA ALA A 105 -3.33 -5.74 -7.93
C ALA A 105 -1.95 -6.34 -8.22
N PHE A 106 -1.14 -5.66 -9.05
CA PHE A 106 0.23 -6.07 -9.33
C PHE A 106 1.13 -6.04 -8.08
N CYS A 107 1.07 -4.96 -7.29
CA CYS A 107 1.78 -4.86 -6.02
C CYS A 107 1.34 -5.96 -5.03
N LEU A 108 0.04 -6.28 -4.98
CA LEU A 108 -0.48 -7.32 -4.10
C LEU A 108 0.10 -8.71 -4.46
N VAL A 109 0.22 -9.03 -5.75
CA VAL A 109 0.88 -10.28 -6.20
C VAL A 109 2.34 -10.30 -5.81
N ALA A 110 3.06 -9.19 -6.00
CA ALA A 110 4.46 -9.07 -5.62
C ALA A 110 4.65 -9.26 -4.10
N LEU A 111 3.81 -8.63 -3.28
CA LEU A 111 3.82 -8.77 -1.83
C LEU A 111 3.51 -10.21 -1.39
N ALA A 112 2.49 -10.84 -1.99
CA ALA A 112 2.11 -12.21 -1.65
C ALA A 112 3.19 -13.25 -1.96
N ARG A 113 4.08 -12.97 -2.92
CA ARG A 113 5.18 -13.84 -3.32
C ARG A 113 6.52 -13.45 -2.70
N SER A 114 6.60 -12.29 -2.07
CA SER A 114 7.79 -11.79 -1.40
C SER A 114 7.70 -12.03 0.10
N ARG A 115 8.86 -12.23 0.75
CA ARG A 115 8.93 -12.35 2.22
C ARG A 115 9.02 -10.97 2.87
N VAL A 116 7.99 -10.14 2.66
CA VAL A 116 7.91 -8.82 3.29
C VAL A 116 7.66 -8.97 4.79
N ARG A 117 8.35 -8.18 5.59
CA ARG A 117 8.18 -8.19 7.05
C ARG A 117 6.87 -7.49 7.42
N VAL A 118 5.92 -8.23 7.96
CA VAL A 118 4.64 -7.68 8.44
C VAL A 118 4.86 -6.63 9.55
N THR A 119 5.94 -6.76 10.31
CA THR A 119 6.35 -5.75 11.30
C THR A 119 6.59 -4.37 10.71
N ALA A 120 7.03 -4.27 9.44
CA ALA A 120 7.19 -2.99 8.75
C ALA A 120 5.82 -2.31 8.49
N LEU A 121 4.79 -3.10 8.18
CA LEU A 121 3.42 -2.59 8.04
C LEU A 121 2.92 -2.00 9.36
N TRP A 122 3.04 -2.76 10.43
CA TRP A 122 2.60 -2.30 11.76
C TRP A 122 3.37 -1.07 12.24
N ALA A 123 4.68 -1.05 12.02
CA ALA A 123 5.50 0.12 12.32
C ALA A 123 5.06 1.35 11.50
N GLY A 124 4.77 1.19 10.21
CA GLY A 124 4.27 2.28 9.36
C GLY A 124 2.92 2.80 9.82
N ILE A 125 1.99 1.90 10.19
CA ILE A 125 0.67 2.27 10.73
C ILE A 125 0.83 3.03 12.06
N ALA A 126 1.69 2.55 12.96
CA ALA A 126 1.94 3.21 14.25
C ALA A 126 2.53 4.61 14.07
N VAL A 127 3.54 4.74 13.20
CA VAL A 127 4.16 6.05 12.89
C VAL A 127 3.14 6.99 12.24
N GLY A 128 2.36 6.51 11.28
CA GLY A 128 1.28 7.28 10.65
C GLY A 128 0.22 7.73 11.68
N GLY A 129 -0.21 6.84 12.55
CA GLY A 129 -1.20 7.13 13.61
C GLY A 129 -0.69 8.16 14.62
N ILE A 130 0.53 7.99 15.13
CA ILE A 130 1.16 8.94 16.06
C ILE A 130 1.38 10.29 15.39
N GLY A 131 1.89 10.28 14.16
CA GLY A 131 2.16 11.49 13.40
C GLY A 131 0.91 12.30 13.11
N THR A 132 -0.17 11.65 12.68
CA THR A 132 -1.45 12.33 12.43
C THR A 132 -2.09 12.86 13.70
N GLY A 133 -2.05 12.11 14.79
CA GLY A 133 -2.50 12.57 16.10
C GLY A 133 -1.70 13.78 16.60
N GLY A 134 -0.37 13.71 16.50
CA GLY A 134 0.52 14.83 16.87
C GLY A 134 0.27 16.08 16.02
N PHE A 135 0.06 15.91 14.71
CA PHE A 135 -0.24 17.02 13.81
C PHE A 135 -1.61 17.65 14.11
N ALA A 136 -2.61 16.83 14.45
CA ALA A 136 -3.93 17.33 14.88
C ALA A 136 -3.84 18.17 16.16
N VAL A 137 -3.06 17.71 17.15
CA VAL A 137 -2.80 18.46 18.40
C VAL A 137 -2.06 19.76 18.11
N TRP A 138 -1.04 19.72 17.24
CA TRP A 138 -0.34 20.92 16.80
C TRP A 138 -1.26 21.96 16.19
N GLN A 139 -2.12 21.56 15.23
CA GLN A 139 -3.10 22.48 14.59
C GLN A 139 -4.05 23.08 15.64
N LYS A 140 -4.47 22.29 16.62
CA LYS A 140 -5.40 22.77 17.64
C LYS A 140 -4.78 23.80 18.57
N ILE A 141 -3.53 23.56 18.99
CA ILE A 141 -2.85 24.39 20.01
C ILE A 141 -2.22 25.64 19.39
N PHE A 142 -1.51 25.49 18.28
CA PHE A 142 -0.69 26.55 17.70
C PHE A 142 -1.36 27.32 16.57
N GLU A 143 -2.19 26.67 15.77
CA GLU A 143 -2.92 27.33 14.70
C GLU A 143 -4.32 27.80 15.11
N GLY A 144 -4.78 27.46 16.31
CA GLY A 144 -6.11 27.80 16.79
C GLY A 144 -7.25 27.23 15.96
N ALA A 145 -6.98 26.18 15.17
CA ALA A 145 -7.94 25.57 14.27
C ALA A 145 -9.16 25.06 15.05
N GLY A 146 -10.35 25.41 14.65
CA GLY A 146 -11.59 24.91 15.23
C GLY A 146 -11.71 23.38 15.10
N ARG A 147 -11.25 22.85 13.97
CA ARG A 147 -11.18 21.41 13.67
C ARG A 147 -9.86 21.10 12.97
N ALA A 148 -9.17 20.04 13.40
CA ALA A 148 -7.98 19.56 12.70
C ALA A 148 -8.39 19.00 11.34
N SER A 149 -7.76 19.50 10.27
CA SER A 149 -8.00 19.04 8.89
C SER A 149 -6.78 18.34 8.27
N GLY A 150 -5.63 18.43 8.93
CA GLY A 150 -4.40 17.97 8.33
C GLY A 150 -4.17 18.66 6.99
N VAL A 151 -3.83 17.87 5.98
CA VAL A 151 -3.64 18.31 4.58
C VAL A 151 -4.83 17.94 3.68
N MET A 152 -5.97 17.53 4.27
CA MET A 152 -7.16 17.02 3.58
C MET A 152 -8.43 17.66 4.11
N GLN A 153 -9.58 17.21 3.58
CA GLN A 153 -10.89 17.55 4.16
C GLN A 153 -11.00 16.99 5.59
N THR A 154 -11.51 17.80 6.51
CA THR A 154 -11.58 17.50 7.95
C THR A 154 -12.24 16.15 8.26
N ILE A 155 -13.35 15.81 7.58
CA ILE A 155 -14.08 14.56 7.81
C ILE A 155 -13.23 13.36 7.38
N LEU A 156 -12.61 13.43 6.20
CA LEU A 156 -11.79 12.36 5.67
C LEU A 156 -10.53 12.16 6.53
N TYR A 157 -9.91 13.25 6.96
CA TYR A 157 -8.76 13.22 7.86
C TYR A 157 -9.12 12.55 9.19
N GLY A 158 -10.24 12.92 9.82
CA GLY A 158 -10.70 12.32 11.08
C GLY A 158 -10.96 10.82 10.96
N ASN A 159 -11.68 10.39 9.91
CA ASN A 159 -11.99 8.98 9.70
C ASN A 159 -10.73 8.13 9.47
N LEU A 160 -9.80 8.61 8.64
CA LEU A 160 -8.55 7.89 8.36
C LEU A 160 -7.61 7.87 9.59
N SER A 161 -7.54 8.97 10.34
CA SER A 161 -6.76 9.03 11.59
C SER A 161 -7.30 8.05 12.63
N MET A 162 -8.62 7.97 12.77
CA MET A 162 -9.27 6.99 13.66
C MET A 162 -8.97 5.55 13.22
N LEU A 163 -9.04 5.26 11.92
CA LEU A 163 -8.72 3.95 11.36
C LEU A 163 -7.26 3.57 11.65
N LEU A 164 -6.31 4.48 11.41
CA LEU A 164 -4.90 4.24 11.72
C LEU A 164 -4.67 4.01 13.22
N GLY A 165 -5.35 4.76 14.08
CA GLY A 165 -5.31 4.58 15.53
C GLY A 165 -5.80 3.20 15.95
N LEU A 166 -6.97 2.77 15.47
CA LEU A 166 -7.52 1.44 15.74
C LEU A 166 -6.61 0.32 15.22
N MET A 167 -6.06 0.47 14.01
CA MET A 167 -5.11 -0.50 13.46
C MET A 167 -3.81 -0.54 14.28
N SER A 168 -3.33 0.60 14.79
CA SER A 168 -2.15 0.64 15.67
C SER A 168 -2.38 -0.16 16.94
N LEU A 169 -3.56 -0.03 17.56
CA LEU A 169 -3.94 -0.84 18.74
C LEU A 169 -4.01 -2.34 18.40
N ALA A 170 -4.59 -2.69 17.26
CA ALA A 170 -4.62 -4.08 16.80
C ALA A 170 -3.20 -4.65 16.60
N GLY A 171 -2.28 -3.83 16.09
CA GLY A 171 -0.87 -4.21 15.92
C GLY A 171 -0.12 -4.48 17.23
N LEU A 172 -0.57 -3.90 18.36
CA LEU A 172 -0.01 -4.21 19.68
C LEU A 172 -0.42 -5.58 20.22
N LEU A 173 -1.53 -6.12 19.71
CA LEU A 173 -2.07 -7.42 20.12
C LEU A 173 -1.58 -8.57 19.23
N TRP A 174 -0.88 -8.26 18.16
CA TRP A 174 -0.37 -9.23 17.19
C TRP A 174 1.09 -9.56 17.45
#